data_97473ef6ea976ef539dd1e82ab5d787a
#
_entry.id   97473ef6ea976ef539dd1e82ab5d787a
#
_cell.length_a   1.000
_cell.length_b   1.000
_cell.length_c   1.000
_cell.angle_alpha   90.00
_cell.angle_beta   90.00
_cell.angle_gamma   90.00
#
_symmetry.space_group_name_H-M   'P 1'
#
loop_
_entity.id
_entity.type
_entity.pdbx_description
1 polymer ?
#
loop_
_entity_poly.entity_id
_entity_poly.type
_entity_poly.pdbx_seq_one_letter_code
_entity_poly.pdbx_strand_id
1 'polypeptide(L)'
;MIGYAIYKNKAALSKCGINVRGCSSILRINYRTTEEIHKAAFALLNGISFDDLDDDYDTGDRCQSLTHGKAPQVFRFGNANEEFDAVLKEILALIGSGVSAKNICVVARTHKLLDDYIAQFTANGMRCYDIKGNRADDRGLDGIRVATMHRVKGLEFQYIFVVAANKRIIPLASAIDHTDAVSKQETMTAEKCLLYVALTRAQKGAYISGYGRMSDFL
;
A
#
# COMPACT_ATOMS: atom_id res chain seq x y z
N MET A 1 -3.95 -1.57 14.30
CA MET A 1 -4.98 -2.56 13.98
C MET A 1 -5.32 -2.74 12.51
N ILE A 2 -5.32 -1.72 11.67
CA ILE A 2 -5.61 -1.82 10.22
C ILE A 2 -4.82 -2.97 9.53
N GLY A 3 -3.57 -3.22 9.95
CA GLY A 3 -2.76 -4.31 9.43
C GLY A 3 -3.30 -5.73 9.70
N TYR A 4 -4.21 -5.92 10.65
CA TYR A 4 -4.85 -7.21 10.93
C TYR A 4 -6.06 -7.48 10.02
N ALA A 5 -6.73 -6.44 9.53
CA ALA A 5 -7.89 -6.59 8.64
C ALA A 5 -7.54 -7.23 7.28
N ILE A 6 -6.24 -7.27 6.94
CA ILE A 6 -5.73 -7.89 5.70
C ILE A 6 -5.73 -9.42 5.77
N TYR A 7 -5.71 -10.00 6.98
CA TYR A 7 -5.64 -11.44 7.18
C TYR A 7 -6.94 -11.97 7.78
N LYS A 8 -7.42 -13.12 7.26
CA LYS A 8 -8.69 -13.76 7.71
C LYS A 8 -8.68 -14.25 9.16
N ASN A 9 -7.51 -14.42 9.79
CA ASN A 9 -7.42 -14.92 11.16
C ASN A 9 -7.45 -13.77 12.17
N LYS A 10 -8.62 -13.50 12.72
CA LYS A 10 -8.82 -12.60 13.86
C LYS A 10 -8.72 -13.41 15.16
N ALA A 11 -7.54 -13.48 15.77
CA ALA A 11 -7.42 -13.99 17.13
C ALA A 11 -7.55 -12.83 18.11
N ALA A 12 -8.66 -12.73 18.83
CA ALA A 12 -8.78 -11.80 19.94
C ALA A 12 -7.95 -12.33 21.11
N LEU A 13 -7.04 -11.53 21.67
CA LEU A 13 -6.19 -11.91 22.80
C LEU A 13 -7.00 -12.37 24.02
N SER A 14 -8.18 -11.77 24.22
CA SER A 14 -9.14 -12.19 25.25
C SER A 14 -9.61 -13.64 25.11
N LYS A 15 -9.74 -14.14 23.86
CA LYS A 15 -10.09 -15.55 23.60
C LYS A 15 -8.94 -16.52 23.92
N CYS A 16 -7.70 -15.98 23.97
CA CYS A 16 -6.52 -16.72 24.39
C CYS A 16 -6.26 -16.61 25.90
N GLY A 17 -7.21 -16.06 26.67
CA GLY A 17 -7.07 -15.89 28.13
C GLY A 17 -6.17 -14.72 28.55
N ILE A 18 -5.76 -13.85 27.61
CA ILE A 18 -4.90 -12.71 27.88
C ILE A 18 -5.78 -11.48 28.05
N ASN A 19 -5.83 -10.94 29.29
CA ASN A 19 -6.55 -9.70 29.56
C ASN A 19 -5.66 -8.50 29.23
N VAL A 20 -6.06 -7.72 28.23
CA VAL A 20 -5.35 -6.50 27.76
C VAL A 20 -6.12 -5.22 28.07
N ARG A 21 -7.25 -5.31 28.77
CA ARG A 21 -8.05 -4.13 29.13
C ARG A 21 -7.26 -3.19 30.00
N GLY A 22 -7.20 -1.92 29.59
CA GLY A 22 -6.43 -0.86 30.28
C GLY A 22 -4.91 -0.93 30.09
N CYS A 23 -4.40 -1.87 29.28
CA CYS A 23 -2.96 -2.00 28.96
C CYS A 23 -2.64 -1.52 27.57
N SER A 24 -3.60 -0.98 26.80
CA SER A 24 -3.39 -0.43 25.49
C SER A 24 -3.09 1.07 25.55
N SER A 25 -2.16 1.55 24.73
CA SER A 25 -1.94 2.97 24.49
C SER A 25 -1.95 3.23 22.98
N ILE A 26 -2.69 4.26 22.58
CA ILE A 26 -2.76 4.67 21.18
C ILE A 26 -1.60 5.60 20.88
N LEU A 27 -0.73 5.20 19.96
CA LEU A 27 0.33 6.06 19.44
C LEU A 27 -0.30 7.09 18.50
N ARG A 28 -0.33 8.35 18.95
CA ARG A 28 -0.95 9.46 18.19
C ARG A 28 0.02 10.18 17.26
N ILE A 29 1.29 9.81 17.27
CA ILE A 29 2.31 10.42 16.42
C ILE A 29 2.75 9.43 15.37
N ASN A 30 2.60 9.83 14.10
CA ASN A 30 3.10 9.10 12.95
C ASN A 30 4.46 9.66 12.52
N TYR A 31 5.50 8.84 12.63
CA TYR A 31 6.87 9.19 12.23
C TYR A 31 7.20 8.74 10.80
N ARG A 32 6.34 7.90 10.21
CA ARG A 32 6.67 7.14 9.01
C ARG A 32 6.36 7.88 7.72
N THR A 33 5.23 8.55 7.65
CA THR A 33 4.73 9.15 6.42
C THR A 33 4.32 10.60 6.66
N THR A 34 4.25 11.39 5.59
CA THR A 34 3.77 12.77 5.68
C THR A 34 2.29 12.81 6.03
N GLU A 35 1.86 13.95 6.59
CA GLU A 35 0.47 14.16 6.99
C GLU A 35 -0.49 14.01 5.80
N GLU A 36 -0.08 14.48 4.62
CA GLU A 36 -0.90 14.45 3.40
C GLU A 36 -1.07 13.02 2.88
N ILE A 37 -0.01 12.19 2.94
CA ILE A 37 -0.10 10.78 2.57
C ILE A 37 -0.97 10.04 3.58
N HIS A 38 -0.78 10.31 4.87
CA HIS A 38 -1.58 9.68 5.93
C HIS A 38 -3.07 9.99 5.76
N LYS A 39 -3.43 11.27 5.60
CA LYS A 39 -4.82 11.70 5.40
C LYS A 39 -5.46 11.07 4.17
N ALA A 40 -4.76 11.10 3.03
CA ALA A 40 -5.27 10.51 1.80
C ALA A 40 -5.45 8.99 1.91
N ALA A 41 -4.49 8.29 2.52
CA ALA A 41 -4.60 6.86 2.75
C ALA A 41 -5.76 6.54 3.72
N PHE A 42 -5.90 7.33 4.79
CA PHE A 42 -6.97 7.14 5.77
C PHE A 42 -8.36 7.39 5.18
N ALA A 43 -8.49 8.32 4.24
CA ALA A 43 -9.75 8.57 3.52
C ALA A 43 -10.31 7.33 2.80
N LEU A 44 -9.44 6.38 2.38
CA LEU A 44 -9.88 5.11 1.80
C LEU A 44 -10.69 4.25 2.78
N LEU A 45 -10.47 4.47 4.07
CA LEU A 45 -11.08 3.70 5.16
C LEU A 45 -12.35 4.35 5.70
N ASN A 46 -12.79 5.47 5.12
CA ASN A 46 -14.01 6.14 5.54
C ASN A 46 -15.21 5.18 5.48
N GLY A 47 -16.00 5.19 6.55
CA GLY A 47 -17.16 4.30 6.71
C GLY A 47 -16.82 2.87 7.14
N ILE A 48 -15.54 2.57 7.45
CA ILE A 48 -15.12 1.29 8.02
C ILE A 48 -14.87 1.49 9.52
N SER A 49 -15.61 0.76 10.35
CA SER A 49 -15.33 0.69 11.78
C SER A 49 -14.29 -0.40 12.04
N PHE A 50 -13.22 -0.04 12.73
CA PHE A 50 -12.25 -1.00 13.24
C PHE A 50 -12.57 -1.25 14.71
N ASP A 51 -12.80 -2.50 15.04
CA ASP A 51 -12.96 -2.97 16.40
C ASP A 51 -11.60 -2.86 17.10
N ASP A 52 -11.50 -2.02 18.12
CA ASP A 52 -10.31 -1.98 18.97
C ASP A 52 -10.44 -3.05 20.06
N LEU A 53 -9.28 -3.54 20.55
CA LEU A 53 -9.24 -4.60 21.56
C LEU A 53 -9.92 -4.22 22.89
N ASP A 54 -10.20 -2.92 23.07
CA ASP A 54 -10.79 -2.34 24.29
C ASP A 54 -12.19 -1.75 24.09
N ASP A 55 -12.92 -2.13 23.01
CA ASP A 55 -14.27 -1.60 22.68
C ASP A 55 -14.30 -0.07 22.42
N ASP A 56 -13.15 0.59 22.25
CA ASP A 56 -13.06 1.98 21.81
C ASP A 56 -12.94 2.08 20.29
N TYR A 57 -13.75 2.93 19.68
CA TYR A 57 -13.69 3.20 18.25
C TYR A 57 -12.54 4.17 17.95
N ASP A 58 -11.45 3.67 17.37
CA ASP A 58 -10.40 4.54 16.86
C ASP A 58 -10.83 5.10 15.49
N THR A 59 -11.19 6.39 15.47
CA THR A 59 -11.54 7.10 14.24
C THR A 59 -10.31 7.50 13.42
N GLY A 60 -9.09 7.23 13.91
CA GLY A 60 -7.84 7.60 13.23
C GLY A 60 -7.57 9.11 13.08
N ASP A 61 -8.56 9.96 13.34
CA ASP A 61 -8.46 11.42 13.23
C ASP A 61 -7.50 12.05 14.24
N ARG A 62 -7.05 11.28 15.23
CA ARG A 62 -6.16 11.75 16.31
C ARG A 62 -4.69 11.50 16.05
N CYS A 63 -4.35 10.87 14.91
CA CYS A 63 -2.96 10.59 14.56
C CYS A 63 -2.41 11.77 13.73
N GLN A 64 -1.33 12.39 14.21
CA GLN A 64 -0.66 13.50 13.52
C GLN A 64 0.71 13.03 13.02
N SER A 65 1.04 13.38 11.78
CA SER A 65 2.39 13.14 11.25
C SER A 65 3.31 14.31 11.60
N LEU A 66 4.57 14.00 11.90
CA LEU A 66 5.60 15.03 12.19
C LEU A 66 6.11 15.74 10.94
N THR A 67 5.85 15.17 9.77
CA THR A 67 6.37 15.68 8.49
C THR A 67 5.23 16.01 7.55
N HIS A 68 5.44 17.04 6.74
CA HIS A 68 4.54 17.47 5.67
C HIS A 68 5.17 17.23 4.31
N GLY A 69 4.34 17.03 3.28
CA GLY A 69 4.78 16.79 1.92
C GLY A 69 3.66 16.95 0.91
N LYS A 70 3.82 16.35 -0.26
CA LYS A 70 2.77 16.35 -1.28
C LYS A 70 1.75 15.24 -0.98
N ALA A 71 0.49 15.53 -1.26
CA ALA A 71 -0.55 14.49 -1.28
C ALA A 71 -0.22 13.42 -2.33
N PRO A 72 -0.67 12.18 -2.15
CA PRO A 72 -0.55 11.14 -3.17
C PRO A 72 -1.07 11.63 -4.52
N GLN A 73 -0.28 11.39 -5.56
CA GLN A 73 -0.65 11.80 -6.91
C GLN A 73 -1.31 10.62 -7.62
N VAL A 74 -2.47 10.87 -8.23
CA VAL A 74 -3.24 9.85 -8.94
C VAL A 74 -3.23 10.19 -10.43
N PHE A 75 -2.78 9.23 -11.26
CA PHE A 75 -2.67 9.38 -12.69
C PHE A 75 -3.47 8.31 -13.43
N ARG A 76 -4.15 8.73 -14.49
CA ARG A 76 -4.89 7.83 -15.37
C ARG A 76 -4.33 7.90 -16.78
N PHE A 77 -4.12 6.72 -17.37
CA PHE A 77 -3.59 6.57 -18.72
C PHE A 77 -4.59 5.83 -19.64
N GLY A 78 -4.37 5.91 -20.92
CA GLY A 78 -5.19 5.22 -21.91
C GLY A 78 -4.96 3.71 -21.93
N ASN A 79 -3.70 3.31 -21.78
CA ASN A 79 -3.25 1.90 -21.85
C ASN A 79 -2.05 1.65 -20.92
N ALA A 80 -1.68 0.37 -20.80
CA ALA A 80 -0.61 -0.08 -19.91
C ALA A 80 0.78 0.46 -20.32
N ASN A 81 1.04 0.66 -21.60
CA ASN A 81 2.33 1.16 -22.06
C ASN A 81 2.51 2.64 -21.68
N GLU A 82 1.47 3.45 -21.86
CA GLU A 82 1.48 4.85 -21.41
C GLU A 82 1.68 4.97 -19.91
N GLU A 83 1.04 4.10 -19.12
CA GLU A 83 1.25 4.03 -17.68
C GLU A 83 2.70 3.72 -17.35
N PHE A 84 3.24 2.66 -17.96
CA PHE A 84 4.61 2.23 -17.73
C PHE A 84 5.62 3.35 -18.08
N ASP A 85 5.48 3.97 -19.24
CA ASP A 85 6.39 5.04 -19.69
C ASP A 85 6.37 6.24 -18.74
N ALA A 86 5.19 6.60 -18.24
CA ALA A 86 5.05 7.68 -17.26
C ALA A 86 5.68 7.32 -15.90
N VAL A 87 5.45 6.09 -15.42
CA VAL A 87 6.06 5.59 -14.18
C VAL A 87 7.58 5.53 -14.30
N LEU A 88 8.11 5.01 -15.41
CA LEU A 88 9.54 4.95 -15.68
C LEU A 88 10.15 6.37 -15.70
N LYS A 89 9.51 7.31 -16.39
CA LYS A 89 9.96 8.70 -16.46
C LYS A 89 10.04 9.34 -15.08
N GLU A 90 9.04 9.15 -14.25
CA GLU A 90 9.01 9.71 -12.89
C GLU A 90 10.10 9.08 -12.00
N ILE A 91 10.28 7.76 -12.08
CA ILE A 91 11.36 7.05 -11.36
C ILE A 91 12.74 7.57 -11.80
N LEU A 92 12.96 7.72 -13.08
CA LEU A 92 14.23 8.27 -13.60
C LEU A 92 14.46 9.71 -13.14
N ALA A 93 13.41 10.55 -13.09
CA ALA A 93 13.50 11.90 -12.57
C ALA A 93 13.87 11.93 -11.08
N LEU A 94 13.29 11.03 -10.27
CA LEU A 94 13.65 10.88 -8.86
C LEU A 94 15.11 10.45 -8.69
N ILE A 95 15.56 9.46 -9.45
CA ILE A 95 16.97 8.99 -9.42
C ILE A 95 17.89 10.13 -9.87
N GLY A 96 17.55 10.86 -10.92
CA GLY A 96 18.31 12.02 -11.39
C GLY A 96 18.39 13.17 -10.39
N SER A 97 17.40 13.29 -9.49
CA SER A 97 17.42 14.24 -8.37
C SER A 97 18.22 13.75 -7.15
N GLY A 98 18.87 12.59 -7.23
CA GLY A 98 19.71 12.04 -6.17
C GLY A 98 19.00 11.03 -5.25
N VAL A 99 17.77 10.61 -5.56
CA VAL A 99 17.09 9.55 -4.82
C VAL A 99 17.72 8.21 -5.18
N SER A 100 18.17 7.47 -4.17
CA SER A 100 18.70 6.12 -4.41
C SER A 100 17.58 5.18 -4.89
N ALA A 101 17.85 4.39 -5.94
CA ALA A 101 16.91 3.44 -6.51
C ALA A 101 16.29 2.48 -5.46
N LYS A 102 17.09 2.04 -4.50
CA LYS A 102 16.63 1.17 -3.38
C LYS A 102 15.62 1.82 -2.42
N ASN A 103 15.43 3.14 -2.51
CA ASN A 103 14.43 3.88 -1.75
C ASN A 103 13.13 4.10 -2.52
N ILE A 104 13.01 3.54 -3.73
CA ILE A 104 11.84 3.57 -4.59
C ILE A 104 11.27 2.16 -4.67
N CYS A 105 9.97 2.01 -4.44
CA CYS A 105 9.30 0.73 -4.57
C CYS A 105 8.09 0.83 -5.50
N VAL A 106 8.05 -0.07 -6.49
CA VAL A 106 6.88 -0.27 -7.36
C VAL A 106 6.06 -1.41 -6.79
N VAL A 107 4.78 -1.16 -6.60
CA VAL A 107 3.86 -2.05 -5.91
C VAL A 107 2.68 -2.35 -6.81
N ALA A 108 2.40 -3.65 -7.04
CA ALA A 108 1.21 -4.08 -7.74
C ALA A 108 0.37 -5.06 -6.91
N ARG A 109 -0.87 -5.27 -7.34
CA ARG A 109 -1.78 -6.17 -6.61
C ARG A 109 -1.43 -7.65 -6.78
N THR A 110 -0.85 -8.04 -7.92
CA THR A 110 -0.55 -9.44 -8.26
C THR A 110 0.90 -9.61 -8.71
N HIS A 111 1.43 -10.83 -8.55
CA HIS A 111 2.78 -11.17 -9.05
C HIS A 111 2.87 -11.08 -10.57
N LYS A 112 1.83 -11.49 -11.30
CA LYS A 112 1.83 -11.42 -12.77
C LYS A 112 2.05 -9.98 -13.26
N LEU A 113 1.36 -9.01 -12.67
CA LEU A 113 1.58 -7.60 -13.02
C LEU A 113 3.01 -7.15 -12.70
N LEU A 114 3.56 -7.59 -11.56
CA LEU A 114 4.94 -7.25 -11.22
C LEU A 114 5.94 -7.85 -12.21
N ASP A 115 5.74 -9.10 -12.61
CA ASP A 115 6.61 -9.76 -13.60
C ASP A 115 6.62 -8.98 -14.93
N ASP A 116 5.45 -8.49 -15.39
CA ASP A 116 5.33 -7.65 -16.58
C ASP A 116 6.10 -6.33 -16.42
N TYR A 117 5.99 -5.67 -15.27
CA TYR A 117 6.73 -4.43 -14.97
C TYR A 117 8.25 -4.66 -14.85
N ILE A 118 8.67 -5.75 -14.20
CA ILE A 118 10.08 -6.13 -14.08
C ILE A 118 10.70 -6.35 -15.46
N ALA A 119 9.99 -7.07 -16.36
CA ALA A 119 10.45 -7.31 -17.70
C ALA A 119 10.65 -5.99 -18.46
N GLN A 120 9.69 -5.07 -18.38
CA GLN A 120 9.77 -3.78 -19.04
C GLN A 120 10.88 -2.88 -18.45
N PHE A 121 11.03 -2.81 -17.12
CA PHE A 121 12.12 -2.08 -16.47
C PHE A 121 13.49 -2.62 -16.89
N THR A 122 13.63 -3.96 -16.92
CA THR A 122 14.88 -4.62 -17.33
C THR A 122 15.20 -4.33 -18.80
N ALA A 123 14.20 -4.36 -19.68
CA ALA A 123 14.36 -4.01 -21.10
C ALA A 123 14.81 -2.54 -21.29
N ASN A 124 14.47 -1.66 -20.35
CA ASN A 124 14.92 -0.25 -20.31
C ASN A 124 16.20 -0.04 -19.50
N GLY A 125 16.96 -1.11 -19.20
CA GLY A 125 18.26 -1.02 -18.50
C GLY A 125 18.17 -0.75 -17.01
N MET A 126 16.97 -0.80 -16.41
CA MET A 126 16.78 -0.56 -14.98
C MET A 126 16.92 -1.85 -14.18
N ARG A 127 17.73 -1.81 -13.13
CA ARG A 127 17.84 -2.93 -12.20
C ARG A 127 16.65 -2.98 -11.27
N CYS A 128 16.04 -4.15 -11.12
CA CYS A 128 14.95 -4.43 -10.20
C CYS A 128 15.38 -5.43 -9.13
N TYR A 129 14.99 -5.18 -7.90
CA TYR A 129 15.10 -6.15 -6.80
C TYR A 129 13.68 -6.56 -6.39
N ASP A 130 13.33 -7.79 -6.73
CA ASP A 130 12.01 -8.35 -6.42
C ASP A 130 11.98 -8.92 -5.00
N ILE A 131 11.15 -8.34 -4.14
CA ILE A 131 10.98 -8.75 -2.76
C ILE A 131 9.94 -9.87 -2.70
N LYS A 132 10.38 -11.12 -2.95
CA LYS A 132 9.52 -12.33 -2.94
C LYS A 132 9.62 -13.13 -1.64
N GLY A 133 8.54 -13.80 -1.31
CA GLY A 133 8.49 -14.77 -0.21
C GLY A 133 8.87 -14.17 1.15
N ASN A 134 9.61 -14.93 1.95
CA ASN A 134 10.05 -14.50 3.28
C ASN A 134 11.43 -13.81 3.28
N ARG A 135 11.97 -13.47 2.10
CA ARG A 135 13.28 -12.79 2.05
C ARG A 135 13.16 -11.38 2.59
N ALA A 136 14.09 -11.00 3.46
CA ALA A 136 14.24 -9.61 3.87
C ALA A 136 14.65 -8.74 2.67
N ASP A 137 14.30 -7.45 2.70
CA ASP A 137 14.83 -6.49 1.72
C ASP A 137 16.34 -6.30 1.97
N ASP A 138 17.15 -6.84 1.06
CA ASP A 138 18.59 -6.66 1.13
C ASP A 138 18.98 -5.27 0.61
N ARG A 139 19.23 -4.36 1.54
CA ARG A 139 19.63 -2.99 1.25
C ARG A 139 21.06 -2.86 0.68
N GLY A 140 21.85 -3.94 0.70
CA GLY A 140 23.16 -4.02 0.03
C GLY A 140 23.04 -4.12 -1.49
N LEU A 141 21.94 -4.68 -1.99
CA LEU A 141 21.69 -4.83 -3.42
C LEU A 141 21.09 -3.55 -4.02
N ASP A 142 21.62 -3.15 -5.17
CA ASP A 142 21.14 -2.00 -5.93
C ASP A 142 19.91 -2.35 -6.78
N GLY A 143 19.14 -1.31 -7.15
CA GLY A 143 17.93 -1.42 -8.00
C GLY A 143 16.68 -0.92 -7.30
N ILE A 144 15.68 -0.58 -8.12
CA ILE A 144 14.34 -0.28 -7.60
C ILE A 144 13.73 -1.53 -6.96
N ARG A 145 12.98 -1.33 -5.89
CA ARG A 145 12.27 -2.43 -5.22
C ARG A 145 10.94 -2.68 -5.93
N VAL A 146 10.61 -3.95 -6.09
CA VAL A 146 9.32 -4.38 -6.64
C VAL A 146 8.70 -5.39 -5.69
N ALA A 147 7.43 -5.18 -5.35
CA ALA A 147 6.75 -6.03 -4.38
C ALA A 147 5.23 -6.03 -4.59
N THR A 148 4.55 -7.08 -4.14
CA THR A 148 3.09 -7.03 -4.06
C THR A 148 2.62 -6.16 -2.89
N MET A 149 1.37 -5.67 -2.96
CA MET A 149 0.76 -4.90 -1.86
C MET A 149 0.78 -5.65 -0.52
N HIS A 150 0.71 -6.97 -0.52
CA HIS A 150 0.85 -7.77 0.71
C HIS A 150 2.28 -7.76 1.24
N ARG A 151 3.25 -7.79 0.33
CA ARG A 151 4.65 -7.97 0.69
C ARG A 151 5.31 -6.71 1.25
N VAL A 152 4.80 -5.53 0.87
CA VAL A 152 5.32 -4.26 1.40
C VAL A 152 4.99 -4.00 2.87
N LYS A 153 4.12 -4.81 3.48
CA LYS A 153 3.82 -4.69 4.91
C LYS A 153 5.10 -4.87 5.74
N GLY A 154 5.36 -3.89 6.62
CA GLY A 154 6.56 -3.86 7.47
C GLY A 154 7.79 -3.23 6.81
N LEU A 155 7.74 -2.94 5.52
CA LEU A 155 8.83 -2.24 4.81
C LEU A 155 8.56 -0.73 4.75
N GLU A 156 9.59 0.05 4.40
CA GLU A 156 9.52 1.50 4.26
C GLU A 156 10.39 1.97 3.11
N PHE A 157 9.85 2.92 2.33
CA PHE A 157 10.53 3.48 1.17
C PHE A 157 10.31 5.00 1.13
N GLN A 158 11.22 5.73 0.50
CA GLN A 158 10.99 7.17 0.33
C GLN A 158 9.82 7.42 -0.64
N TYR A 159 9.74 6.63 -1.70
CA TYR A 159 8.71 6.75 -2.73
C TYR A 159 8.05 5.40 -3.04
N ILE A 160 6.73 5.42 -3.11
CA ILE A 160 5.91 4.26 -3.49
C ILE A 160 5.16 4.58 -4.78
N PHE A 161 5.20 3.65 -5.72
CA PHE A 161 4.40 3.65 -6.94
C PHE A 161 3.42 2.48 -6.89
N VAL A 162 2.14 2.74 -6.68
CA VAL A 162 1.08 1.74 -6.81
C VAL A 162 0.62 1.75 -8.25
N VAL A 163 0.93 0.69 -8.99
CA VAL A 163 0.66 0.60 -10.42
C VAL A 163 -0.51 -0.32 -10.74
N ALA A 164 -1.10 -0.14 -11.93
CA ALA A 164 -2.27 -0.87 -12.40
C ALA A 164 -3.44 -0.81 -11.41
N ALA A 165 -3.70 0.38 -10.84
CA ALA A 165 -4.81 0.61 -9.93
C ALA A 165 -6.16 0.67 -10.67
N ASN A 166 -6.44 -0.38 -11.45
CA ASN A 166 -7.58 -0.47 -12.33
C ASN A 166 -8.75 -1.17 -11.64
N LYS A 167 -9.96 -0.92 -12.14
CA LYS A 167 -11.15 -1.68 -11.76
C LYS A 167 -10.93 -3.18 -11.94
N ARG A 168 -11.36 -3.98 -10.96
CA ARG A 168 -11.18 -5.45 -10.87
C ARG A 168 -9.75 -5.92 -10.57
N ILE A 169 -8.78 -5.00 -10.51
CA ILE A 169 -7.41 -5.26 -10.04
C ILE A 169 -7.26 -4.73 -8.61
N ILE A 170 -7.76 -3.53 -8.33
CA ILE A 170 -7.88 -2.97 -6.99
C ILE A 170 -9.34 -2.48 -6.84
N PRO A 171 -10.21 -3.17 -6.09
CA PRO A 171 -9.99 -4.50 -5.47
C PRO A 171 -9.81 -5.61 -6.49
N LEU A 172 -9.06 -6.65 -6.11
CA LEU A 172 -8.89 -7.82 -6.96
C LEU A 172 -10.21 -8.60 -7.02
N ALA A 173 -10.80 -8.69 -8.22
CA ALA A 173 -12.12 -9.29 -8.40
C ALA A 173 -12.23 -10.73 -7.87
N SER A 174 -11.16 -11.53 -8.01
CA SER A 174 -11.12 -12.91 -7.51
C SER A 174 -10.91 -13.02 -5.99
N ALA A 175 -10.56 -11.92 -5.31
CA ALA A 175 -10.42 -11.90 -3.86
C ALA A 175 -11.72 -11.50 -3.14
N ILE A 176 -12.71 -10.99 -3.89
CA ILE A 176 -14.00 -10.59 -3.31
C ILE A 176 -14.88 -11.81 -3.16
N ASP A 177 -15.28 -12.07 -1.92
CA ASP A 177 -16.25 -13.14 -1.60
C ASP A 177 -17.67 -12.62 -1.86
N HIS A 178 -18.39 -13.32 -2.70
CA HIS A 178 -19.77 -12.98 -3.08
C HIS A 178 -20.80 -13.94 -2.44
N THR A 179 -20.41 -14.75 -1.47
CA THR A 179 -21.28 -15.75 -0.83
C THR A 179 -22.46 -15.08 -0.15
N ASP A 180 -22.19 -13.99 0.59
CA ASP A 180 -23.20 -13.18 1.27
C ASP A 180 -22.73 -11.72 1.39
N ALA A 181 -23.61 -10.83 1.88
CA ALA A 181 -23.33 -9.40 1.99
C ALA A 181 -22.22 -9.10 3.01
N VAL A 182 -22.12 -9.86 4.08
CA VAL A 182 -21.12 -9.67 5.15
C VAL A 182 -19.74 -10.07 4.63
N SER A 183 -19.62 -11.27 4.07
CA SER A 183 -18.37 -11.78 3.47
C SER A 183 -17.86 -10.87 2.37
N LYS A 184 -18.77 -10.34 1.54
CA LYS A 184 -18.42 -9.34 0.52
C LYS A 184 -17.86 -8.07 1.15
N GLN A 185 -18.52 -7.54 2.19
CA GLN A 185 -18.06 -6.32 2.86
C GLN A 185 -16.71 -6.54 3.55
N GLU A 186 -16.49 -7.69 4.19
CA GLU A 186 -15.22 -8.01 4.82
C GLU A 186 -14.07 -8.08 3.83
N THR A 187 -14.27 -8.74 2.68
CA THR A 187 -13.24 -8.84 1.65
C THR A 187 -12.97 -7.51 0.96
N MET A 188 -13.99 -6.68 0.74
CA MET A 188 -13.84 -5.30 0.26
C MET A 188 -13.04 -4.44 1.24
N THR A 189 -13.32 -4.58 2.54
CA THR A 189 -12.58 -3.90 3.61
C THR A 189 -11.12 -4.33 3.61
N ALA A 190 -10.83 -5.61 3.48
CA ALA A 190 -9.47 -6.13 3.40
C ALA A 190 -8.68 -5.53 2.20
N GLU A 191 -9.32 -5.40 1.04
CA GLU A 191 -8.70 -4.78 -0.14
C GLU A 191 -8.42 -3.27 0.05
N LYS A 192 -9.33 -2.54 0.71
CA LYS A 192 -9.08 -1.13 1.08
C LYS A 192 -7.92 -1.00 2.08
N CYS A 193 -7.89 -1.85 3.11
CA CYS A 193 -6.80 -1.89 4.07
C CYS A 193 -5.46 -2.23 3.41
N LEU A 194 -5.46 -3.08 2.40
CA LEU A 194 -4.26 -3.43 1.65
C LEU A 194 -3.70 -2.22 0.88
N LEU A 195 -4.57 -1.46 0.21
CA LEU A 195 -4.18 -0.21 -0.46
C LEU A 195 -3.67 0.84 0.54
N TYR A 196 -4.38 1.02 1.65
CA TYR A 196 -3.94 1.87 2.75
C TYR A 196 -2.53 1.51 3.23
N VAL A 197 -2.29 0.21 3.49
CA VAL A 197 -0.97 -0.26 3.94
C VAL A 197 0.10 0.04 2.90
N ALA A 198 -0.18 -0.17 1.61
CA ALA A 198 0.78 0.12 0.55
C ALA A 198 1.16 1.60 0.51
N LEU A 199 0.18 2.50 0.56
CA LEU A 199 0.42 3.96 0.55
C LEU A 199 1.19 4.44 1.77
N THR A 200 0.85 3.92 2.95
CA THR A 200 1.53 4.29 4.20
C THR A 200 2.94 3.72 4.35
N ARG A 201 3.47 3.05 3.33
CA ARG A 201 4.90 2.68 3.23
C ARG A 201 5.76 3.81 2.66
N ALA A 202 5.13 4.84 2.08
CA ALA A 202 5.82 6.00 1.54
C ALA A 202 6.19 7.01 2.64
N GLN A 203 7.45 7.42 2.69
CA GLN A 203 7.96 8.44 3.61
C GLN A 203 7.85 9.86 3.04
N LYS A 204 8.03 10.02 1.71
CA LYS A 204 8.12 11.33 1.05
C LYS A 204 7.08 11.53 -0.05
N GLY A 205 6.77 10.48 -0.83
CA GLY A 205 5.85 10.60 -1.95
C GLY A 205 5.20 9.28 -2.31
N ALA A 206 3.93 9.36 -2.67
CA ALA A 206 3.15 8.22 -3.15
C ALA A 206 2.52 8.58 -4.49
N TYR A 207 2.63 7.66 -5.44
CA TYR A 207 2.08 7.77 -6.77
C TYR A 207 1.14 6.59 -6.99
N ILE A 208 -0.05 6.86 -7.50
CA ILE A 208 -1.03 5.84 -7.84
C ILE A 208 -1.31 6.00 -9.32
N SER A 209 -1.10 4.96 -10.09
CA SER A 209 -1.37 4.98 -11.52
C SER A 209 -2.26 3.84 -11.95
N GLY A 210 -2.95 4.05 -13.05
CA GLY A 210 -3.76 3.03 -13.69
C GLY A 210 -4.14 3.43 -15.12
N TYR A 211 -4.69 2.50 -15.85
CA TYR A 211 -5.09 2.69 -17.24
C TYR A 211 -6.53 2.22 -17.48
N GLY A 212 -7.17 2.80 -18.50
CA GLY A 212 -8.55 2.50 -18.79
C GLY A 212 -9.50 2.93 -17.66
N ARG A 213 -10.25 1.98 -17.09
CA ARG A 213 -11.14 2.24 -15.96
C ARG A 213 -10.40 2.08 -14.62
N MET A 214 -10.25 3.19 -13.91
CA MET A 214 -9.63 3.21 -12.60
C MET A 214 -10.41 2.41 -11.54
N SER A 215 -9.72 2.10 -10.45
CA SER A 215 -10.32 1.52 -9.25
C SER A 215 -11.47 2.40 -8.72
N ASP A 216 -12.52 1.76 -8.25
CA ASP A 216 -13.63 2.44 -7.58
C ASP A 216 -13.23 2.92 -6.15
N PHE A 217 -11.98 2.69 -5.71
CA PHE A 217 -11.42 3.17 -4.43
C PHE A 217 -10.74 4.55 -4.54
N LEU A 218 -10.56 5.07 -5.78
CA LEU A 218 -9.78 6.28 -6.09
C LEU A 218 -10.64 7.42 -6.63
#